data_7a85b86f6f55e6c508cce5191692721e
#
_entry.id   7a85b86f6f55e6c508cce5191692721e
#
_cell.length_a   1.000
_cell.length_b   1.000
_cell.length_c   1.000
_cell.angle_alpha   90.00
_cell.angle_beta   90.00
_cell.angle_gamma   90.00
#
_symmetry.space_group_name_H-M   'P 1'
#
loop_
_entity.id
_entity.type
_entity.pdbx_description
1 polymer ?
#
loop_
_entity_poly.entity_id
_entity_poly.type
_entity_poly.pdbx_seq_one_letter_code
_entity_poly.pdbx_strand_id
1 'polypeptide(L)'
;RFKEGHHDELSQAWHPNGNPRARATFSNGHQQGEEVQYYLSGKQKLVGNFKDGALNGKETQWYESGMKRSEIFYLEGEMTERQMFWDEKGVYLEGIDIKAFKENQSFKH
;
A
#
# COMPACT_ATOMS: atom_id res chain seq x y z
N ARG A 1 -3.48 -24.23 -13.98
CA ARG A 1 -3.19 -25.19 -13.56
C ARG A 1 -2.03 -25.22 -12.73
N PHE A 2 -1.91 -26.08 -11.97
CA PHE A 2 -0.86 -26.16 -11.06
C PHE A 2 0.30 -26.86 -11.62
N LYS A 3 1.49 -26.49 -11.16
CA LYS A 3 2.61 -27.14 -11.52
C LYS A 3 3.30 -27.38 -10.31
N GLU A 4 3.46 -28.54 -9.87
CA GLU A 4 4.23 -28.91 -8.71
C GLU A 4 3.74 -28.21 -7.47
N GLY A 5 2.46 -28.14 -7.32
CA GLY A 5 1.88 -27.55 -6.14
C GLY A 5 1.83 -26.05 -6.12
N HIS A 6 2.32 -25.43 -7.16
CA HIS A 6 2.28 -23.98 -7.24
C HIS A 6 0.86 -23.51 -7.50
N HIS A 7 0.38 -22.57 -6.68
CA HIS A 7 -0.99 -22.14 -6.76
C HIS A 7 -1.08 -20.64 -6.62
N ASP A 8 -1.46 -19.97 -7.69
CA ASP A 8 -1.61 -18.52 -7.71
C ASP A 8 -3.07 -18.17 -7.63
N GLU A 9 -3.38 -17.17 -6.83
CA GLU A 9 -4.76 -16.71 -6.66
C GLU A 9 -4.83 -15.20 -6.66
N LEU A 10 -5.87 -14.69 -7.27
CA LEU A 10 -6.17 -13.27 -7.24
C LEU A 10 -7.29 -13.05 -6.26
N SER A 11 -7.07 -12.17 -5.30
CA SER A 11 -8.05 -11.80 -4.31
C SER A 11 -8.56 -10.40 -4.63
N GLN A 12 -9.88 -10.25 -4.72
CA GLN A 12 -10.48 -8.96 -5.05
C GLN A 12 -11.64 -8.68 -4.14
N ALA A 13 -11.82 -7.41 -3.80
CA ALA A 13 -12.96 -6.96 -3.02
C ALA A 13 -13.50 -5.69 -3.64
N TRP A 14 -14.79 -5.42 -3.41
CA TRP A 14 -15.45 -4.27 -3.99
C TRP A 14 -16.15 -3.46 -2.92
N HIS A 15 -16.25 -2.15 -3.20
CA HIS A 15 -17.08 -1.27 -2.38
C HIS A 15 -18.55 -1.52 -2.71
N PRO A 16 -19.45 -1.07 -1.83
CA PRO A 16 -20.89 -1.26 -2.09
C PRO A 16 -21.36 -0.61 -3.37
N ASN A 17 -20.69 0.43 -3.85
CA ASN A 17 -21.10 1.10 -5.08
C ASN A 17 -20.59 0.38 -6.33
N GLY A 18 -19.92 -0.76 -6.18
CA GLY A 18 -19.42 -1.52 -7.31
C GLY A 18 -18.00 -1.22 -7.72
N ASN A 19 -17.40 -0.17 -7.18
CA ASN A 19 -16.02 0.14 -7.52
C ASN A 19 -15.08 -0.82 -6.80
N PRO A 20 -13.93 -1.13 -7.39
CA PRO A 20 -12.98 -2.00 -6.68
C PRO A 20 -12.52 -1.37 -5.38
N ARG A 21 -12.32 -2.18 -4.38
CA ARG A 21 -11.82 -1.74 -3.10
C ARG A 21 -10.40 -2.21 -2.86
N ALA A 22 -10.08 -3.43 -3.25
CA ALA A 22 -8.75 -3.95 -3.02
C ALA A 22 -8.49 -5.12 -3.98
N ARG A 23 -7.22 -5.29 -4.29
CA ARG A 23 -6.80 -6.39 -5.14
C ARG A 23 -5.40 -6.83 -4.69
N ALA A 24 -5.20 -8.12 -4.58
CA ALA A 24 -3.92 -8.67 -4.19
C ALA A 24 -3.75 -10.04 -4.83
N THR A 25 -2.52 -10.46 -5.03
CA THR A 25 -2.25 -11.78 -5.57
C THR A 25 -1.48 -12.59 -4.54
N PHE A 26 -1.74 -13.88 -4.55
CA PHE A 26 -1.10 -14.81 -3.64
C PHE A 26 -0.50 -15.95 -4.42
N SER A 27 0.58 -16.48 -3.92
CA SER A 27 1.22 -17.65 -4.52
C SER A 27 1.56 -18.60 -3.39
N ASN A 28 1.02 -19.83 -3.47
CA ASN A 28 1.26 -20.85 -2.44
C ASN A 28 0.91 -20.35 -1.05
N GLY A 29 -0.14 -19.53 -0.94
CA GLY A 29 -0.57 -19.05 0.35
C GLY A 29 0.13 -17.81 0.84
N HIS A 30 1.12 -17.33 0.10
CA HIS A 30 1.84 -16.12 0.48
C HIS A 30 1.52 -15.01 -0.50
N GLN A 31 1.38 -13.80 0.01
CA GLN A 31 1.10 -12.67 -0.86
C GLN A 31 2.33 -12.34 -1.68
N GLN A 32 2.13 -12.17 -2.98
CA GLN A 32 3.21 -11.87 -3.90
C GLN A 32 2.76 -10.79 -4.86
N GLY A 33 3.67 -9.90 -5.22
CA GLY A 33 3.38 -8.89 -6.21
C GLY A 33 2.65 -7.72 -5.63
N GLU A 34 1.93 -7.03 -6.47
CA GLU A 34 1.27 -5.79 -6.09
C GLU A 34 -0.01 -6.02 -5.33
N GLU A 35 -0.20 -5.22 -4.30
CA GLU A 35 -1.50 -5.04 -3.69
C GLU A 35 -1.96 -3.64 -4.00
N VAL A 36 -3.19 -3.47 -4.46
CA VAL A 36 -3.75 -2.16 -4.77
C VAL A 36 -5.03 -1.98 -4.00
N GLN A 37 -5.14 -0.84 -3.33
CA GLN A 37 -6.36 -0.47 -2.63
C GLN A 37 -6.90 0.80 -3.24
N TYR A 38 -8.22 0.96 -3.17
CA TYR A 38 -8.89 2.08 -3.82
C TYR A 38 -9.84 2.74 -2.85
N TYR A 39 -10.00 4.05 -3.01
CA TYR A 39 -11.05 4.77 -2.32
C TYR A 39 -12.39 4.45 -2.95
N LEU A 40 -13.45 4.82 -2.25
CA LEU A 40 -14.80 4.62 -2.75
C LEU A 40 -15.00 5.26 -4.11
N SER A 41 -14.31 6.35 -4.38
CA SER A 41 -14.41 7.07 -5.64
C SER A 41 -13.79 6.32 -6.82
N GLY A 42 -12.99 5.29 -6.53
CA GLY A 42 -12.27 4.59 -7.57
C GLY A 42 -10.83 5.01 -7.73
N LYS A 43 -10.41 6.06 -7.02
CA LYS A 43 -9.04 6.50 -7.09
C LYS A 43 -8.17 5.59 -6.24
N GLN A 44 -6.91 5.46 -6.63
CA GLN A 44 -6.00 4.60 -5.90
C GLN A 44 -5.71 5.18 -4.52
N LYS A 45 -5.69 4.30 -3.54
CA LYS A 45 -5.40 4.67 -2.17
C LYS A 45 -4.02 4.21 -1.76
N LEU A 46 -3.64 3.01 -2.18
CA LEU A 46 -2.38 2.42 -1.78
C LEU A 46 -1.94 1.41 -2.82
N VAL A 47 -0.64 1.41 -3.14
CA VAL A 47 -0.04 0.36 -3.95
C VAL A 47 1.21 -0.10 -3.23
N GLY A 48 1.25 -1.37 -2.88
CA GLY A 48 2.42 -1.94 -2.23
C GLY A 48 2.89 -3.16 -2.97
N ASN A 49 4.10 -3.58 -2.68
CA ASN A 49 4.67 -4.76 -3.30
C ASN A 49 5.04 -5.77 -2.24
N PHE A 50 4.70 -7.02 -2.51
CA PHE A 50 4.94 -8.08 -1.54
C PHE A 50 5.82 -9.16 -2.14
N LYS A 51 6.60 -9.75 -1.27
CA LYS A 51 7.40 -10.90 -1.63
C LYS A 51 7.31 -11.88 -0.47
N ASP A 52 6.80 -13.08 -0.76
CA ASP A 52 6.69 -14.14 0.25
C ASP A 52 5.94 -13.67 1.49
N GLY A 53 4.89 -12.87 1.29
CA GLY A 53 4.03 -12.47 2.39
C GLY A 53 4.44 -11.19 3.08
N ALA A 54 5.60 -10.62 2.75
CA ALA A 54 6.09 -9.42 3.42
C ALA A 54 6.25 -8.29 2.41
N LEU A 55 6.00 -7.06 2.87
CA LEU A 55 6.22 -5.89 2.03
C LEU A 55 7.68 -5.83 1.63
N ASN A 56 7.91 -5.59 0.35
CA ASN A 56 9.27 -5.52 -0.16
C ASN A 56 9.27 -4.60 -1.37
N GLY A 57 10.00 -3.50 -1.28
CA GLY A 57 10.01 -2.50 -2.32
C GLY A 57 9.18 -1.30 -1.92
N LYS A 58 8.71 -0.56 -2.90
CA LYS A 58 8.06 0.72 -2.65
C LYS A 58 6.58 0.53 -2.35
N GLU A 59 6.12 1.22 -1.31
CA GLU A 59 4.70 1.34 -1.04
C GLU A 59 4.32 2.79 -1.21
N THR A 60 3.31 3.07 -2.02
CA THR A 60 2.86 4.42 -2.28
C THR A 60 1.43 4.57 -1.79
N GLN A 61 1.14 5.68 -1.12
CA GLN A 61 -0.21 6.00 -0.69
C GLN A 61 -0.60 7.36 -1.22
N TRP A 62 -1.89 7.55 -1.44
CA TRP A 62 -2.44 8.80 -1.94
C TRP A 62 -3.56 9.27 -1.05
N TYR A 63 -3.76 10.57 -1.02
CA TYR A 63 -4.95 11.14 -0.43
C TYR A 63 -6.11 10.95 -1.40
N GLU A 64 -7.32 11.11 -0.89
CA GLU A 64 -8.49 10.94 -1.74
C GLU A 64 -8.53 11.96 -2.87
N SER A 65 -7.86 13.08 -2.71
CA SER A 65 -7.76 14.10 -3.75
C SER A 65 -6.96 13.63 -4.95
N GLY A 66 -6.17 12.56 -4.77
CA GLY A 66 -5.28 12.09 -5.82
C GLY A 66 -3.84 12.52 -5.62
N MET A 67 -3.59 13.41 -4.66
CA MET A 67 -2.23 13.83 -4.35
C MET A 67 -1.52 12.73 -3.59
N LYS A 68 -0.24 12.56 -3.86
CA LYS A 68 0.55 11.55 -3.18
C LYS A 68 0.69 11.88 -1.70
N ARG A 69 0.56 10.85 -0.87
CA ARG A 69 0.65 11.01 0.57
C ARG A 69 1.99 10.51 1.11
N SER A 70 2.44 9.36 0.63
CA SER A 70 3.71 8.82 1.13
C SER A 70 4.30 7.84 0.14
N GLU A 71 5.61 7.71 0.20
CA GLU A 71 6.34 6.64 -0.46
C GLU A 71 7.32 6.11 0.55
N ILE A 72 7.22 4.83 0.85
CA ILE A 72 8.08 4.21 1.84
C ILE A 72 8.68 2.97 1.19
N PHE A 73 9.98 2.81 1.34
CA PHE A 73 10.64 1.62 0.81
C PHE A 73 10.85 0.62 1.91
N TYR A 74 10.45 -0.62 1.62
CA TYR A 74 10.52 -1.71 2.58
C TYR A 74 11.52 -2.74 2.12
N LEU A 75 12.12 -3.40 3.07
CA LEU A 75 13.01 -4.51 2.79
C LEU A 75 12.60 -5.65 3.72
N GLU A 76 12.07 -6.72 3.12
CA GLU A 76 11.68 -7.90 3.87
C GLU A 76 10.76 -7.57 5.04
N GLY A 77 9.78 -6.72 4.78
CA GLY A 77 8.76 -6.40 5.76
C GLY A 77 9.09 -5.23 6.65
N GLU A 78 10.30 -4.70 6.58
CA GLU A 78 10.70 -3.61 7.47
C GLU A 78 10.91 -2.33 6.71
N MET A 79 10.48 -1.23 7.31
CA MET A 79 10.70 0.08 6.72
C MET A 79 12.17 0.38 6.68
N THR A 80 12.60 0.94 5.57
CA THR A 80 13.97 1.45 5.48
C THR A 80 13.93 2.95 5.76
N GLU A 81 15.08 3.59 5.65
CA GLU A 81 15.16 5.03 5.87
C GLU A 81 14.65 5.82 4.68
N ARG A 82 14.34 5.15 3.58
CA ARG A 82 13.85 5.83 2.40
C ARG A 82 12.36 6.02 2.52
N GLN A 83 11.97 7.12 3.14
CA GLN A 83 10.58 7.44 3.39
C GLN A 83 10.32 8.87 3.00
N MET A 84 9.24 9.10 2.27
CA MET A 84 8.85 10.42 1.83
C MET A 84 7.38 10.62 2.12
N PHE A 85 7.05 11.81 2.60
CA PHE A 85 5.68 12.14 2.98
C PHE A 85 5.31 13.51 2.45
N TRP A 86 4.04 13.70 2.13
CA TRP A 86 3.51 14.98 1.64
C TRP A 86 2.20 15.26 2.34
N ASP A 87 1.88 16.55 2.49
CA ASP A 87 0.57 16.89 3.06
C ASP A 87 -0.47 16.92 1.94
N GLU A 88 -1.70 17.24 2.30
CA GLU A 88 -2.80 17.18 1.34
C GLU A 88 -2.70 18.23 0.25
N LYS A 89 -1.86 19.22 0.44
CA LYS A 89 -1.65 20.27 -0.55
C LYS A 89 -0.50 19.95 -1.47
N GLY A 90 0.16 18.82 -1.25
CA GLY A 90 1.29 18.42 -2.08
C GLY A 90 2.62 18.92 -1.58
N VAL A 91 2.68 19.48 -0.38
CA VAL A 91 3.92 20.00 0.17
C VAL A 91 4.69 18.88 0.81
N TYR A 92 5.96 18.76 0.46
CA TYR A 92 6.81 17.71 0.99
C TYR A 92 7.12 17.98 2.47
N LEU A 93 6.96 16.94 3.27
CA LEU A 93 7.21 17.01 4.70
C LEU A 93 8.58 16.44 4.98
N GLU A 94 9.41 17.18 5.70
CA GLU A 94 10.77 16.74 5.96
C GLU A 94 11.02 16.49 7.42
N GLY A 95 11.90 15.55 7.68
CA GLY A 95 12.47 15.35 8.99
C GLY A 95 11.45 15.28 10.11
N ILE A 96 11.42 16.32 10.92
CA ILE A 96 10.57 16.36 12.09
C ILE A 96 9.11 16.13 11.75
N ASP A 97 8.69 16.67 10.62
CA ASP A 97 7.28 16.53 10.23
C ASP A 97 6.92 15.08 9.93
N ILE A 98 7.88 14.31 9.45
CA ILE A 98 7.63 12.91 9.19
C ILE A 98 7.28 12.19 10.48
N LYS A 99 8.02 12.47 11.54
CA LYS A 99 7.78 11.83 12.81
C LYS A 99 6.41 12.20 13.36
N ALA A 100 6.08 13.48 13.31
CA ALA A 100 4.79 13.94 13.80
C ALA A 100 3.66 13.33 12.99
N PHE A 101 3.85 13.21 11.70
CA PHE A 101 2.85 12.62 10.83
C PHE A 101 2.57 11.18 11.23
N LYS A 102 3.61 10.42 11.51
CA LYS A 102 3.44 9.02 11.89
C LYS A 102 2.78 8.88 13.25
N GLU A 103 3.12 9.74 14.17
CA GLU A 103 2.52 9.70 15.49
C GLU A 103 1.04 10.02 15.43
N ASN A 104 0.66 10.95 14.58
CA ASN A 104 -0.74 11.25 14.39
C ASN A 104 -1.50 10.07 13.84
N GLN A 105 -0.87 9.33 12.93
CA GLN A 105 -1.49 8.15 12.39
C GLN A 105 -1.75 7.13 13.49
N SER A 106 -0.80 6.99 14.39
CA SER A 106 -0.95 6.03 15.49
C SER A 106 -2.12 6.39 16.38
N PHE A 107 -2.30 7.66 16.62
CA PHE A 107 -3.35 8.08 17.53
C PHE A 107 -4.75 7.95 16.96
N LYS A 108 -4.86 7.70 15.68
CA LYS A 108 -6.17 7.59 15.08
C LYS A 108 -6.88 6.31 15.44
N HIS A 109 -6.20 5.44 16.06
CA HIS A 109 -6.82 4.20 16.44
C HIS A 109 -7.23 4.20 17.90
#